data_2c48de7c368045bd833191d809033a41
#
_entry.id   2c48de7c368045bd833191d809033a41
#
_cell.length_a   1.000
_cell.length_b   1.000
_cell.length_c   1.000
_cell.angle_alpha   90.00
_cell.angle_beta   90.00
_cell.angle_gamma   90.00
#
_symmetry.space_group_name_H-M   'P 1'
#
loop_
_entity.id
_entity.type
_entity.pdbx_description
1 polymer ?
#
loop_
_entity_poly.entity_id
_entity_poly.type
_entity_poly.pdbx_seq_one_letter_code
_entity_poly.pdbx_strand_id
1 'polypeptide(L)'
;MTDALVLRDLSKTYRNGFQALKGINLTVPEGEFYALLGPNGAGKSTTIGIISSLTKKTSGTVEIFGHNLDTHPSLAKQQLGVVPQEFNFGQFEKAFDILVTQAGYYGIHRKIAEKRAEHYLEKLGLWEKRNIQARMLSGGMKRRLMIARAMMHEPKLLILDEPTAGVDIELRRSMWDFLTEMNE
;
A
#
# COMPACT_ATOMS: atom_id res chain seq x y z
N MET A 1 5.22 22.07 -7.87
CA MET A 1 4.89 20.65 -7.88
C MET A 1 4.73 20.22 -6.43
N THR A 2 3.74 19.42 -6.12
CA THR A 2 3.51 18.93 -4.76
C THR A 2 4.35 17.66 -4.56
N ASP A 3 4.98 17.54 -3.39
CA ASP A 3 5.70 16.31 -3.05
C ASP A 3 4.73 15.30 -2.44
N ALA A 4 4.67 14.10 -3.02
CA ALA A 4 3.84 13.01 -2.53
C ALA A 4 4.41 12.40 -1.24
N LEU A 5 5.75 12.28 -1.17
CA LEU A 5 6.45 11.74 0.00
C LEU A 5 7.76 12.50 0.22
N VAL A 6 7.99 12.91 1.47
CA VAL A 6 9.27 13.53 1.86
C VAL A 6 9.77 12.85 3.13
N LEU A 7 11.00 12.33 3.08
CA LEU A 7 11.75 11.82 4.22
C LEU A 7 12.93 12.76 4.46
N ARG A 8 13.12 13.20 5.71
CA ARG A 8 14.28 14.03 6.09
C ARG A 8 15.00 13.40 7.27
N ASP A 9 16.28 13.10 7.09
CA ASP A 9 17.19 12.51 8.10
C ASP A 9 16.57 11.31 8.83
N LEU A 10 15.80 10.48 8.09
CA LEU A 10 15.07 9.37 8.64
C LEU A 10 16.02 8.28 9.15
N SER A 11 15.98 8.01 10.44
CA SER A 11 16.87 7.05 11.09
C SER A 11 16.07 6.02 11.89
N LYS A 12 16.61 4.79 11.90
CA LYS A 12 16.05 3.70 12.72
C LYS A 12 17.16 2.85 13.32
N THR A 13 17.18 2.82 14.64
CA THR A 13 17.98 1.89 15.43
C THR A 13 17.04 1.01 16.25
N TYR A 14 17.18 -0.30 16.14
CA TYR A 14 16.40 -1.27 16.91
C TYR A 14 17.00 -1.45 18.32
N ARG A 15 16.21 -2.05 19.24
CA ARG A 15 16.62 -2.26 20.65
C ARG A 15 17.91 -3.06 20.82
N ASN A 16 18.23 -3.93 19.87
CA ASN A 16 19.47 -4.72 19.85
C ASN A 16 20.68 -3.94 19.34
N GLY A 17 20.58 -2.63 19.12
CA GLY A 17 21.65 -1.77 18.61
C GLY A 17 21.79 -1.76 17.08
N PHE A 18 21.06 -2.60 16.35
CA PHE A 18 21.14 -2.64 14.89
C PHE A 18 20.54 -1.38 14.28
N GLN A 19 21.39 -0.62 13.56
CA GLN A 19 21.00 0.60 12.85
C GLN A 19 20.58 0.26 11.42
N ALA A 20 19.26 0.19 11.20
CA ALA A 20 18.67 -0.15 9.91
C ALA A 20 18.61 1.03 8.94
N LEU A 21 18.43 2.26 9.45
CA LEU A 21 18.45 3.49 8.66
C LEU A 21 19.39 4.51 9.31
N LYS A 22 20.22 5.17 8.48
CA LYS A 22 21.33 6.04 8.91
C LYS A 22 21.13 7.50 8.45
N GLY A 23 19.90 8.04 8.58
CA GLY A 23 19.61 9.40 8.14
C GLY A 23 19.33 9.47 6.63
N ILE A 24 18.34 8.72 6.15
CA ILE A 24 17.97 8.77 4.74
C ILE A 24 17.13 10.00 4.43
N ASN A 25 17.42 10.60 3.27
CA ASN A 25 16.67 11.69 2.69
C ASN A 25 16.09 11.23 1.35
N LEU A 26 14.78 11.46 1.14
CA LEU A 26 14.10 11.07 -0.08
C LEU A 26 12.94 12.05 -0.33
N THR A 27 12.81 12.49 -1.57
CA THR A 27 11.63 13.23 -2.04
C THR A 27 11.08 12.52 -3.26
N VAL A 28 9.77 12.23 -3.24
CA VAL A 28 9.03 11.65 -4.37
C VAL A 28 7.97 12.67 -4.78
N PRO A 29 8.07 13.26 -5.97
CA PRO A 29 7.05 14.15 -6.51
C PRO A 29 5.72 13.44 -6.75
N GLU A 30 4.63 14.19 -6.78
CA GLU A 30 3.30 13.70 -7.18
C GLU A 30 3.31 13.22 -8.63
N GLY A 31 2.64 12.10 -8.92
CA GLY A 31 2.54 11.50 -10.26
C GLY A 31 3.75 10.67 -10.69
N GLU A 32 4.77 10.54 -9.85
CA GLU A 32 5.97 9.78 -10.18
C GLU A 32 5.86 8.29 -9.81
N PHE A 33 6.35 7.43 -10.72
CA PHE A 33 6.68 6.05 -10.40
C PHE A 33 8.08 5.97 -9.81
N TYR A 34 8.16 5.66 -8.51
CA TYR A 34 9.42 5.57 -7.80
C TYR A 34 9.72 4.14 -7.34
N ALA A 35 10.89 3.61 -7.67
CA ALA A 35 11.33 2.29 -7.25
C ALA A 35 12.42 2.37 -6.18
N LEU A 36 12.15 1.78 -5.01
CA LEU A 36 13.15 1.64 -3.95
C LEU A 36 13.90 0.31 -4.13
N LEU A 37 15.10 0.38 -4.68
CA LEU A 37 15.94 -0.77 -4.97
C LEU A 37 17.09 -0.90 -3.95
N GLY A 38 17.52 -2.14 -3.74
CA GLY A 38 18.66 -2.43 -2.87
C GLY A 38 18.68 -3.89 -2.40
N PRO A 39 19.82 -4.37 -1.89
CA PRO A 39 19.94 -5.73 -1.37
C PRO A 39 19.08 -5.97 -0.13
N ASN A 40 18.97 -7.24 0.28
CA ASN A 40 18.34 -7.58 1.55
C ASN A 40 19.13 -6.92 2.71
N GLY A 41 18.40 -6.35 3.67
CA GLY A 41 19.00 -5.60 4.77
C GLY A 41 19.31 -4.12 4.47
N ALA A 42 19.10 -3.63 3.23
CA ALA A 42 19.30 -2.21 2.88
C ALA A 42 18.30 -1.23 3.54
N GLY A 43 17.37 -1.70 4.37
CA GLY A 43 16.41 -0.85 5.06
C GLY A 43 15.11 -0.59 4.30
N LYS A 44 14.87 -1.20 3.13
CA LYS A 44 13.66 -0.99 2.32
C LYS A 44 12.37 -1.24 3.11
N SER A 45 12.21 -2.44 3.67
CA SER A 45 11.02 -2.81 4.45
C SER A 45 10.90 -2.01 5.76
N THR A 46 12.04 -1.59 6.34
CA THR A 46 12.05 -0.68 7.50
C THR A 46 11.52 0.69 7.12
N THR A 47 11.93 1.23 5.97
CA THR A 47 11.43 2.51 5.45
C THR A 47 9.93 2.44 5.16
N ILE A 48 9.48 1.42 4.44
CA ILE A 48 8.05 1.19 4.16
C ILE A 48 7.27 1.02 5.47
N GLY A 49 7.81 0.24 6.42
CA GLY A 49 7.21 0.05 7.75
C GLY A 49 7.05 1.35 8.54
N ILE A 50 7.99 2.31 8.42
CA ILE A 50 7.88 3.61 9.07
C ILE A 50 6.82 4.48 8.38
N ILE A 51 6.83 4.57 7.04
CA ILE A 51 5.85 5.34 6.28
C ILE A 51 4.43 4.83 6.55
N SER A 52 4.25 3.50 6.63
CA SER A 52 2.95 2.88 6.95
C SER A 52 2.59 2.89 8.44
N SER A 53 3.44 3.47 9.31
CA SER A 53 3.28 3.50 10.78
C SER A 53 3.29 2.12 11.46
N LEU A 54 3.78 1.08 10.81
CA LEU A 54 3.99 -0.25 11.41
C LEU A 54 5.25 -0.30 12.26
N THR A 55 6.22 0.56 11.96
CA THR A 55 7.50 0.66 12.66
C THR A 55 7.71 2.09 13.14
N LYS A 56 8.05 2.28 14.42
CA LYS A 56 8.45 3.58 14.95
C LYS A 56 9.86 3.95 14.46
N LYS A 57 10.02 5.13 13.90
CA LYS A 57 11.35 5.72 13.62
C LYS A 57 12.10 6.08 14.91
N THR A 58 13.42 6.22 14.83
CA THR A 58 14.24 6.75 15.93
C THR A 58 14.32 8.27 15.85
N SER A 59 14.57 8.82 14.68
CA SER A 59 14.62 10.28 14.43
C SER A 59 14.29 10.60 12.96
N GLY A 60 14.25 11.87 12.63
CA GLY A 60 13.90 12.37 11.30
C GLY A 60 12.40 12.62 11.14
N THR A 61 11.98 13.03 9.96
CA THR A 61 10.57 13.33 9.65
C THR A 61 10.09 12.58 8.43
N VAL A 62 8.77 12.30 8.40
CA VAL A 62 8.05 11.73 7.26
C VAL A 62 6.84 12.61 7.00
N GLU A 63 6.71 13.09 5.77
CA GLU A 63 5.57 13.87 5.30
C GLU A 63 4.95 13.20 4.07
N ILE A 64 3.63 13.09 4.06
CA ILE A 64 2.84 12.54 2.95
C ILE A 64 1.88 13.63 2.51
N PHE A 65 2.03 14.13 1.28
CA PHE A 65 1.28 15.28 0.76
C PHE A 65 1.26 16.46 1.74
N GLY A 66 2.44 16.80 2.33
CA GLY A 66 2.60 17.88 3.29
C GLY A 66 2.06 17.58 4.70
N HIS A 67 1.47 16.42 4.93
CA HIS A 67 1.01 16.01 6.26
C HIS A 67 2.11 15.24 6.98
N ASN A 68 2.64 15.82 8.04
CA ASN A 68 3.64 15.17 8.87
C ASN A 68 3.02 13.99 9.64
N LEU A 69 3.67 12.84 9.58
CA LEU A 69 3.16 11.57 10.13
C LEU A 69 3.08 11.56 11.66
N ASP A 70 3.88 12.40 12.35
CA ASP A 70 3.87 12.48 13.82
C ASP A 70 2.78 13.43 14.33
N THR A 71 2.55 14.54 13.64
CA THR A 71 1.63 15.60 14.08
C THR A 71 0.22 15.47 13.49
N HIS A 72 0.12 14.94 12.26
CA HIS A 72 -1.14 14.77 11.54
C HIS A 72 -1.30 13.33 10.97
N PRO A 73 -1.19 12.29 11.82
CA PRO A 73 -1.14 10.90 11.34
C PRO A 73 -2.39 10.47 10.58
N SER A 74 -3.56 10.95 10.96
CA SER A 74 -4.83 10.60 10.28
C SER A 74 -4.88 11.16 8.86
N LEU A 75 -4.48 12.41 8.66
CA LEU A 75 -4.45 13.04 7.34
C LEU A 75 -3.41 12.39 6.44
N ALA A 76 -2.21 12.13 6.96
CA ALA A 76 -1.16 11.42 6.23
C ALA A 76 -1.62 10.02 5.79
N LYS A 77 -2.25 9.24 6.67
CA LYS A 77 -2.73 7.89 6.37
C LYS A 77 -3.90 7.86 5.39
N GLN A 78 -4.74 8.88 5.36
CA GLN A 78 -5.79 9.01 4.35
C GLN A 78 -5.25 9.16 2.93
N GLN A 79 -4.03 9.70 2.78
CA GLN A 79 -3.37 9.85 1.48
C GLN A 79 -2.63 8.58 1.05
N LEU A 80 -2.49 7.58 1.93
CA LEU A 80 -1.59 6.44 1.75
C LEU A 80 -2.35 5.12 1.62
N GLY A 81 -2.17 4.43 0.49
CA GLY A 81 -2.49 3.02 0.31
C GLY A 81 -1.23 2.16 0.44
N VAL A 82 -1.33 1.03 1.12
CA VAL A 82 -0.19 0.10 1.29
C VAL A 82 -0.60 -1.31 0.91
N VAL A 83 0.17 -1.91 0.02
CA VAL A 83 0.08 -3.32 -0.35
C VAL A 83 1.30 -4.04 0.22
N PRO A 84 1.19 -4.70 1.37
CA PRO A 84 2.30 -5.42 1.99
C PRO A 84 2.65 -6.69 1.21
N GLN A 85 3.84 -7.22 1.47
CA GLN A 85 4.33 -8.46 0.87
C GLN A 85 3.44 -9.66 1.24
N GLU A 86 3.04 -9.76 2.51
CA GLU A 86 2.21 -10.87 3.00
C GLU A 86 0.71 -10.57 2.91
N PHE A 87 -0.10 -11.61 2.71
CA PHE A 87 -1.55 -11.49 2.70
C PHE A 87 -2.08 -11.33 4.13
N ASN A 88 -2.64 -10.15 4.44
CA ASN A 88 -3.09 -9.76 5.78
C ASN A 88 -4.59 -9.43 5.83
N PHE A 89 -5.43 -10.22 5.18
CA PHE A 89 -6.90 -10.13 5.23
C PHE A 89 -7.52 -11.42 5.79
N GLY A 90 -8.78 -11.35 6.20
CA GLY A 90 -9.54 -12.49 6.70
C GLY A 90 -9.69 -13.57 5.62
N GLN A 91 -9.04 -14.71 5.80
CA GLN A 91 -9.00 -15.76 4.78
C GLN A 91 -10.37 -16.43 4.54
N PHE A 92 -11.25 -16.38 5.52
CA PHE A 92 -12.61 -16.94 5.45
C PHE A 92 -13.67 -15.93 4.97
N GLU A 93 -13.28 -14.67 4.81
CA GLU A 93 -14.14 -13.62 4.29
C GLU A 93 -14.21 -13.67 2.76
N LYS A 94 -15.34 -13.22 2.19
CA LYS A 94 -15.50 -13.09 0.75
C LYS A 94 -14.70 -11.90 0.24
N ALA A 95 -14.20 -11.99 -0.99
CA ALA A 95 -13.43 -10.91 -1.61
C ALA A 95 -14.15 -9.55 -1.56
N PHE A 96 -15.46 -9.52 -1.84
CA PHE A 96 -16.27 -8.31 -1.78
C PHE A 96 -16.37 -7.74 -0.35
N ASP A 97 -16.61 -8.58 0.64
CA ASP A 97 -16.78 -8.16 2.02
C ASP A 97 -15.48 -7.59 2.61
N ILE A 98 -14.33 -8.15 2.23
CA ILE A 98 -13.00 -7.61 2.59
C ILE A 98 -12.86 -6.16 2.13
N LEU A 99 -13.27 -5.84 0.90
CA LEU A 99 -13.17 -4.49 0.34
C LEU A 99 -14.13 -3.52 1.05
N VAL A 100 -15.39 -3.93 1.22
CA VAL A 100 -16.39 -3.08 1.89
C VAL A 100 -15.99 -2.80 3.35
N THR A 101 -15.50 -3.82 4.06
CA THR A 101 -14.98 -3.67 5.43
C THR A 101 -13.79 -2.71 5.48
N GLN A 102 -12.86 -2.81 4.54
CA GLN A 102 -11.71 -1.91 4.45
C GLN A 102 -12.13 -0.45 4.30
N ALA A 103 -13.09 -0.16 3.42
CA ALA A 103 -13.64 1.17 3.25
C ALA A 103 -14.28 1.72 4.55
N GLY A 104 -14.91 0.85 5.32
CA GLY A 104 -15.50 1.18 6.62
C GLY A 104 -14.46 1.71 7.62
N TYR A 105 -13.23 1.21 7.62
CA TYR A 105 -12.14 1.73 8.48
C TYR A 105 -11.76 3.18 8.17
N TYR A 106 -12.06 3.64 6.96
CA TYR A 106 -11.87 5.04 6.54
C TYR A 106 -13.15 5.88 6.64
N GLY A 107 -14.21 5.36 7.27
CA GLY A 107 -15.48 6.07 7.43
C GLY A 107 -16.31 6.22 6.16
N ILE A 108 -16.02 5.44 5.12
CA ILE A 108 -16.73 5.49 3.85
C ILE A 108 -18.09 4.80 3.99
N HIS A 109 -19.14 5.52 3.63
CA HIS A 109 -20.51 4.98 3.73
C HIS A 109 -20.69 3.73 2.85
N ARG A 110 -21.38 2.72 3.35
CA ARG A 110 -21.54 1.40 2.74
C ARG A 110 -21.93 1.44 1.25
N LYS A 111 -22.90 2.27 0.87
CA LYS A 111 -23.33 2.38 -0.54
C LYS A 111 -22.21 2.84 -1.48
N ILE A 112 -21.29 3.70 -1.00
CA ILE A 112 -20.12 4.14 -1.75
C ILE A 112 -19.09 3.03 -1.77
N ALA A 113 -18.83 2.37 -0.63
CA ALA A 113 -17.91 1.26 -0.51
C ALA A 113 -18.27 0.10 -1.46
N GLU A 114 -19.56 -0.25 -1.55
CA GLU A 114 -20.06 -1.30 -2.46
C GLU A 114 -19.78 -0.96 -3.93
N LYS A 115 -20.04 0.29 -4.36
CA LYS A 115 -19.73 0.75 -5.74
C LYS A 115 -18.24 0.74 -6.03
N ARG A 116 -17.41 1.17 -5.08
CA ARG A 116 -15.95 1.11 -5.24
C ARG A 116 -15.44 -0.33 -5.28
N ALA A 117 -15.98 -1.22 -4.43
CA ALA A 117 -15.64 -2.63 -4.43
C ALA A 117 -15.97 -3.30 -5.78
N GLU A 118 -17.14 -3.03 -6.35
CA GLU A 118 -17.53 -3.46 -7.69
C GLU A 118 -16.51 -2.96 -8.72
N HIS A 119 -16.29 -1.66 -8.79
CA HIS A 119 -15.37 -1.03 -9.73
C HIS A 119 -13.95 -1.64 -9.69
N TYR A 120 -13.34 -1.78 -8.49
CA TYR A 120 -11.99 -2.33 -8.39
C TYR A 120 -11.93 -3.84 -8.64
N LEU A 121 -12.97 -4.59 -8.27
CA LEU A 121 -13.03 -6.02 -8.58
C LEU A 121 -13.20 -6.26 -10.10
N GLU A 122 -13.96 -5.42 -10.79
CA GLU A 122 -14.09 -5.48 -12.26
C GLU A 122 -12.76 -5.14 -12.93
N LYS A 123 -12.17 -3.98 -12.60
CA LYS A 123 -10.89 -3.54 -13.17
C LYS A 123 -9.77 -4.58 -12.96
N LEU A 124 -9.76 -5.27 -11.84
CA LEU A 124 -8.75 -6.28 -11.52
C LEU A 124 -9.15 -7.71 -11.92
N GLY A 125 -10.26 -7.88 -12.66
CA GLY A 125 -10.71 -9.19 -13.16
C GLY A 125 -11.07 -10.18 -12.04
N LEU A 126 -11.63 -9.67 -10.94
CA LEU A 126 -12.05 -10.46 -9.77
C LEU A 126 -13.56 -10.45 -9.54
N TRP A 127 -14.34 -9.74 -10.35
CA TRP A 127 -15.78 -9.59 -10.13
C TRP A 127 -16.52 -10.93 -10.03
N GLU A 128 -16.23 -11.86 -10.94
CA GLU A 128 -16.83 -13.21 -10.91
C GLU A 128 -16.45 -14.03 -9.65
N LYS A 129 -15.39 -13.61 -8.96
CA LYS A 129 -14.91 -14.22 -7.72
C LYS A 129 -15.30 -13.46 -6.46
N ARG A 130 -16.13 -12.40 -6.56
CA ARG A 130 -16.52 -11.52 -5.44
C ARG A 130 -17.10 -12.25 -4.23
N ASN A 131 -17.81 -13.36 -4.46
CA ASN A 131 -18.45 -14.16 -3.41
C ASN A 131 -17.60 -15.34 -2.93
N ILE A 132 -16.38 -15.51 -3.47
CA ILE A 132 -15.47 -16.58 -3.09
C ILE A 132 -14.69 -16.16 -1.84
N GLN A 133 -14.49 -17.09 -0.90
CA GLN A 133 -13.63 -16.87 0.26
C GLN A 133 -12.19 -16.65 -0.19
N ALA A 134 -11.52 -15.68 0.41
CA ALA A 134 -10.18 -15.28 0.02
C ALA A 134 -9.15 -16.42 0.07
N ARG A 135 -9.30 -17.39 0.98
CA ARG A 135 -8.45 -18.59 1.03
C ARG A 135 -8.47 -19.42 -0.26
N MET A 136 -9.58 -19.40 -0.99
CA MET A 136 -9.79 -20.18 -2.22
C MET A 136 -9.27 -19.47 -3.48
N LEU A 137 -8.84 -18.23 -3.36
CA LEU A 137 -8.24 -17.48 -4.45
C LEU A 137 -6.79 -17.93 -4.70
N SER A 138 -6.34 -17.91 -5.96
CA SER A 138 -4.93 -18.13 -6.30
C SER A 138 -4.05 -17.03 -5.71
N GLY A 139 -2.74 -17.24 -5.64
CA GLY A 139 -1.78 -16.23 -5.15
C GLY A 139 -1.88 -14.92 -5.92
N GLY A 140 -1.97 -14.98 -7.24
CA GLY A 140 -2.15 -13.80 -8.09
C GLY A 140 -3.50 -13.10 -7.88
N MET A 141 -4.59 -13.86 -7.68
CA MET A 141 -5.90 -13.29 -7.32
C MET A 141 -5.86 -12.60 -5.95
N LYS A 142 -5.20 -13.22 -4.97
CA LYS A 142 -4.99 -12.62 -3.65
C LYS A 142 -4.20 -11.31 -3.74
N ARG A 143 -3.16 -11.26 -4.59
CA ARG A 143 -2.36 -10.05 -4.80
C ARG A 143 -3.20 -8.93 -5.42
N ARG A 144 -4.02 -9.22 -6.42
CA ARG A 144 -4.96 -8.26 -7.01
C ARG A 144 -6.00 -7.77 -6.00
N LEU A 145 -6.52 -8.67 -5.16
CA LEU A 145 -7.44 -8.30 -4.06
C LEU A 145 -6.78 -7.35 -3.04
N MET A 146 -5.48 -7.54 -2.74
CA MET A 146 -4.72 -6.63 -1.88
C MET A 146 -4.60 -5.24 -2.46
N ILE A 147 -4.37 -5.13 -3.78
CA ILE A 147 -4.32 -3.84 -4.48
C ILE A 147 -5.71 -3.19 -4.43
N ALA A 148 -6.79 -3.92 -4.79
CA ALA A 148 -8.15 -3.41 -4.69
C ALA A 148 -8.45 -2.87 -3.29
N ARG A 149 -8.04 -3.61 -2.26
CA ARG A 149 -8.23 -3.21 -0.87
C ARG A 149 -7.49 -1.92 -0.51
N ALA A 150 -6.25 -1.77 -0.96
CA ALA A 150 -5.46 -0.57 -0.71
C ALA A 150 -6.05 0.68 -1.41
N MET A 151 -6.81 0.48 -2.50
CA MET A 151 -7.44 1.56 -3.27
C MET A 151 -8.83 1.98 -2.75
N MET A 152 -9.42 1.26 -1.79
CA MET A 152 -10.83 1.50 -1.37
C MET A 152 -11.09 2.92 -0.84
N HIS A 153 -10.10 3.59 -0.27
CA HIS A 153 -10.21 4.96 0.23
C HIS A 153 -9.64 6.02 -0.74
N GLU A 154 -9.29 5.60 -1.98
CA GLU A 154 -8.75 6.45 -3.05
C GLU A 154 -7.51 7.25 -2.59
N PRO A 155 -6.45 6.55 -2.13
CA PRO A 155 -5.22 7.21 -1.70
C PRO A 155 -4.52 7.88 -2.88
N LYS A 156 -3.80 8.98 -2.60
CA LYS A 156 -2.96 9.65 -3.59
C LYS A 156 -1.55 9.08 -3.71
N LEU A 157 -1.09 8.34 -2.71
CA LEU A 157 0.19 7.63 -2.70
C LEU A 157 -0.07 6.14 -2.48
N LEU A 158 0.40 5.29 -3.39
CA LEU A 158 0.35 3.83 -3.26
C LEU A 158 1.75 3.28 -3.06
N ILE A 159 1.96 2.55 -1.97
CA ILE A 159 3.21 1.83 -1.71
C ILE A 159 2.95 0.32 -1.87
N LEU A 160 3.79 -0.32 -2.69
CA LEU A 160 3.74 -1.75 -2.95
C LEU A 160 5.06 -2.38 -2.47
N ASP A 161 4.96 -3.29 -1.50
CA ASP A 161 6.12 -4.04 -1.00
C ASP A 161 6.21 -5.38 -1.75
N GLU A 162 7.18 -5.51 -2.64
CA GLU A 162 7.40 -6.66 -3.52
C GLU A 162 6.11 -7.16 -4.24
N PRO A 163 5.41 -6.29 -5.00
CA PRO A 163 4.08 -6.60 -5.53
C PRO A 163 4.06 -7.78 -6.51
N THR A 164 5.19 -8.12 -7.10
CA THR A 164 5.33 -9.17 -8.12
C THR A 164 6.05 -10.41 -7.62
N ALA A 165 6.35 -10.51 -6.32
CA ALA A 165 6.97 -11.71 -5.75
C ALA A 165 6.06 -12.93 -5.91
N GLY A 166 6.57 -14.01 -6.53
CA GLY A 166 5.80 -15.23 -6.78
C GLY A 166 4.66 -15.12 -7.79
N VAL A 167 4.66 -14.08 -8.63
CA VAL A 167 3.66 -13.83 -9.67
C VAL A 167 4.27 -14.16 -11.04
N ASP A 168 3.50 -14.84 -11.90
CA ASP A 168 3.90 -15.14 -13.28
C ASP A 168 4.04 -13.86 -14.14
N ILE A 169 4.69 -14.00 -15.31
CA ILE A 169 5.07 -12.87 -16.16
C ILE A 169 3.83 -12.14 -16.71
N GLU A 170 2.79 -12.87 -17.12
CA GLU A 170 1.59 -12.26 -17.70
C GLU A 170 0.81 -11.47 -16.66
N LEU A 171 0.66 -12.03 -15.46
CA LEU A 171 -0.01 -11.35 -14.36
C LEU A 171 0.80 -10.14 -13.87
N ARG A 172 2.15 -10.22 -13.89
CA ARG A 172 3.03 -9.09 -13.60
C ARG A 172 2.78 -7.93 -14.57
N ARG A 173 2.71 -8.23 -15.88
CA ARG A 173 2.44 -7.22 -16.91
C ARG A 173 1.08 -6.55 -16.68
N SER A 174 0.01 -7.33 -16.53
CA SER A 174 -1.34 -6.79 -16.30
C SER A 174 -1.46 -5.94 -15.04
N MET A 175 -0.70 -6.26 -13.98
CA MET A 175 -0.61 -5.44 -12.78
C MET A 175 0.08 -4.10 -13.04
N TRP A 176 1.17 -4.09 -13.82
CA TRP A 176 1.85 -2.85 -14.18
C TRP A 176 0.98 -1.97 -15.08
N ASP A 177 0.30 -2.55 -16.07
CA ASP A 177 -0.63 -1.82 -16.94
C ASP A 177 -1.73 -1.15 -16.10
N PHE A 178 -2.34 -1.89 -15.14
CA PHE A 178 -3.32 -1.33 -14.21
C PHE A 178 -2.76 -0.18 -13.36
N LEU A 179 -1.56 -0.35 -12.78
CA LEU A 179 -0.94 0.67 -11.95
C LEU A 179 -0.58 1.94 -12.76
N THR A 180 -0.17 1.76 -14.03
CA THR A 180 0.11 2.88 -14.93
C THR A 180 -1.16 3.65 -15.27
N GLU A 181 -2.24 2.95 -15.63
CA GLU A 181 -3.56 3.56 -15.86
C GLU A 181 -4.08 4.34 -14.64
N MET A 182 -3.77 3.86 -13.45
CA MET A 182 -4.19 4.52 -12.19
C MET A 182 -3.37 5.78 -11.87
N ASN A 183 -2.17 5.92 -12.45
CA ASN A 183 -1.27 7.06 -12.19
C ASN A 183 -1.46 8.20 -13.21
N GLU A 184 -2.20 7.97 -14.30
CA GLU A 184 -2.58 8.99 -15.29
C GLU A 184 -3.80 9.81 -14.82
#